data_850a8c59790b17137a3a0079c0c16282
#
_entry.id   850a8c59790b17137a3a0079c0c16282
#
_cell.length_a   1.000
_cell.length_b   1.000
_cell.length_c   1.000
_cell.angle_alpha   90.00
_cell.angle_beta   90.00
_cell.angle_gamma   90.00
#
_symmetry.space_group_name_H-M   'P 1'
#
loop_
_entity.id
_entity.type
_entity.pdbx_description
1 polymer ?
#
loop_
_entity_poly.entity_id
_entity_poly.type
_entity_poly.pdbx_seq_one_letter_code
_entity_poly.pdbx_strand_id
1 'polypeptide(L)'
;MTLLSIAQEILQQTKSATIPSTIIGNSQPVAIQILEVLKRSIVNLSRSYDWQELTKEYSFNAVASQNNYSLPTDFDRIINNSFWNTTDKEEMIGSISPEDWRELVNSTVGSGAVNEYYRFRGDEILIFPTPTSTDGYVFEYISKNIVKSSGGPGQTGWLADTDVPVIDEFILKLDATWNLLKVQGRPYAEDQRQANLSLAERVGINAGRHTIRHSVTRLRNGKIGYPEIINQS
;
A
#
# COMPACT_ATOMS: atom_id res chain seq x y z
N MET A 1 9.10 -6.47 17.09
CA MET A 1 10.11 -5.77 17.93
C MET A 1 9.87 -4.28 17.93
N THR A 2 10.29 -3.57 19.00
CA THR A 2 10.12 -2.11 19.10
C THR A 2 11.20 -1.36 18.34
N LEU A 3 10.97 -0.07 18.03
CA LEU A 3 11.98 0.81 17.42
C LEU A 3 13.32 0.73 18.16
N LEU A 4 13.29 0.85 19.50
CA LEU A 4 14.50 0.81 20.31
C LEU A 4 15.26 -0.50 20.15
N SER A 5 14.56 -1.64 20.22
CA SER A 5 15.20 -2.95 20.09
C SER A 5 15.81 -3.17 18.70
N ILE A 6 15.13 -2.75 17.65
CA ILE A 6 15.64 -2.82 16.26
C ILE A 6 16.90 -1.96 16.12
N ALA A 7 16.85 -0.73 16.60
CA ALA A 7 17.99 0.18 16.53
C ALA A 7 19.22 -0.34 17.30
N GLN A 8 19.01 -0.87 18.51
CA GLN A 8 20.08 -1.45 19.31
C GLN A 8 20.70 -2.69 18.65
N GLU A 9 19.91 -3.60 18.09
CA GLU A 9 20.44 -4.75 17.34
C GLU A 9 21.29 -4.34 16.16
N ILE A 10 20.83 -3.37 15.34
CA ILE A 10 21.58 -2.87 14.18
C ILE A 10 22.90 -2.25 14.63
N LEU A 11 22.88 -1.44 15.69
CA LEU A 11 24.11 -0.83 16.23
C LEU A 11 25.07 -1.86 16.81
N GLN A 12 24.60 -2.93 17.41
CA GLN A 12 25.42 -4.05 17.87
C GLN A 12 26.07 -4.79 16.71
N GLN A 13 25.28 -5.15 15.69
CA GLN A 13 25.77 -5.84 14.49
C GLN A 13 26.84 -5.01 13.75
N THR A 14 26.61 -3.70 13.66
CA THR A 14 27.57 -2.79 13.03
C THR A 14 28.73 -2.37 13.94
N LYS A 15 28.86 -2.98 15.11
CA LYS A 15 29.94 -2.70 16.11
C LYS A 15 30.07 -1.21 16.40
N SER A 16 28.93 -0.54 16.64
CA SER A 16 28.94 0.86 17.06
C SER A 16 29.56 1.01 18.45
N ALA A 17 30.38 2.04 18.64
CA ALA A 17 31.04 2.29 19.93
C ALA A 17 30.06 2.69 21.03
N THR A 18 28.87 3.20 20.67
CA THR A 18 27.86 3.66 21.60
C THR A 18 26.50 3.07 21.21
N ILE A 19 25.79 2.49 22.17
CA ILE A 19 24.43 1.99 22.01
C ILE A 19 23.52 2.85 22.89
N PRO A 20 22.64 3.68 22.32
CA PRO A 20 21.75 4.53 23.08
C PRO A 20 20.71 3.72 23.85
N SER A 21 20.32 4.20 25.03
CA SER A 21 19.21 3.64 25.82
C SER A 21 17.83 4.14 25.35
N THR A 22 17.79 5.24 24.58
CA THR A 22 16.60 5.81 23.97
C THR A 22 16.96 6.32 22.57
N ILE A 23 16.00 6.33 21.65
CA ILE A 23 16.19 6.81 20.28
C ILE A 23 15.42 8.10 20.05
N ILE A 24 14.11 8.10 20.35
CA ILE A 24 13.25 9.29 20.16
C ILE A 24 13.63 10.36 21.19
N GLY A 25 13.84 11.59 20.70
CA GLY A 25 14.24 12.72 21.55
C GLY A 25 15.70 12.71 22.02
N ASN A 26 16.49 11.72 21.61
CA ASN A 26 17.90 11.63 21.97
C ASN A 26 18.77 12.52 21.05
N SER A 27 19.61 13.37 21.63
CA SER A 27 20.50 14.29 20.91
C SER A 27 21.86 13.69 20.51
N GLN A 28 22.13 12.44 20.88
CA GLN A 28 23.38 11.78 20.50
C GLN A 28 23.45 11.57 18.99
N PRO A 29 24.57 11.85 18.32
CA PRO A 29 24.71 11.71 16.86
C PRO A 29 24.35 10.32 16.36
N VAL A 30 24.70 9.27 17.10
CA VAL A 30 24.39 7.87 16.75
C VAL A 30 22.88 7.61 16.79
N ALA A 31 22.16 8.13 17.79
CA ALA A 31 20.72 7.97 17.90
C ALA A 31 19.98 8.71 16.78
N ILE A 32 20.40 9.92 16.44
CA ILE A 32 19.86 10.69 15.32
C ILE A 32 20.11 9.94 14.00
N GLN A 33 21.35 9.47 13.77
CA GLN A 33 21.72 8.79 12.54
C GLN A 33 20.91 7.51 12.32
N ILE A 34 20.81 6.64 13.34
CA ILE A 34 20.04 5.40 13.20
C ILE A 34 18.54 5.65 13.03
N LEU A 35 17.98 6.66 13.70
CA LEU A 35 16.58 7.05 13.53
C LEU A 35 16.28 7.49 12.10
N GLU A 36 17.11 8.35 11.52
CA GLU A 36 16.93 8.81 10.14
C GLU A 36 17.13 7.69 9.10
N VAL A 37 18.04 6.75 9.37
CA VAL A 37 18.20 5.55 8.54
C VAL A 37 16.92 4.69 8.62
N LEU A 38 16.40 4.41 9.81
CA LEU A 38 15.19 3.61 9.99
C LEU A 38 13.95 4.27 9.38
N LYS A 39 13.78 5.59 9.52
CA LYS A 39 12.70 6.34 8.86
C LYS A 39 12.76 6.19 7.34
N ARG A 40 13.93 6.35 6.75
CA ARG A 40 14.11 6.22 5.30
C ARG A 40 13.87 4.78 4.84
N SER A 41 14.42 3.80 5.53
CA SER A 41 14.28 2.39 5.19
C SER A 41 12.82 1.93 5.22
N ILE A 42 12.05 2.24 6.26
CA ILE A 42 10.67 1.83 6.34
C ILE A 42 9.79 2.46 5.26
N VAL A 43 10.02 3.74 4.92
CA VAL A 43 9.30 4.43 3.83
C VAL A 43 9.66 3.82 2.47
N ASN A 44 10.93 3.53 2.21
CA ASN A 44 11.36 2.90 0.97
C ASN A 44 10.74 1.51 0.82
N LEU A 45 10.76 0.70 1.88
CA LEU A 45 10.16 -0.63 1.88
C LEU A 45 8.64 -0.57 1.65
N SER A 46 7.92 0.36 2.30
CA SER A 46 6.47 0.49 2.14
C SER A 46 6.06 0.84 0.71
N ARG A 47 6.94 1.53 -0.05
CA ARG A 47 6.70 1.92 -1.45
C ARG A 47 7.17 0.89 -2.47
N SER A 48 8.03 -0.05 -2.06
CA SER A 48 8.62 -1.03 -2.98
C SER A 48 7.64 -2.10 -3.45
N TYR A 49 6.59 -2.36 -2.67
CA TYR A 49 5.62 -3.42 -2.93
C TYR A 49 4.27 -3.13 -2.26
N ASP A 50 3.19 -3.77 -2.74
CA ASP A 50 1.87 -3.71 -2.11
C ASP A 50 1.77 -4.76 -1.00
N TRP A 51 2.28 -4.40 0.17
CA TRP A 51 2.33 -5.28 1.33
C TRP A 51 0.94 -5.63 1.84
N GLN A 52 0.68 -6.93 2.04
CA GLN A 52 -0.59 -7.40 2.59
C GLN A 52 -0.84 -6.84 4.00
N GLU A 53 0.23 -6.63 4.76
CA GLU A 53 0.20 -6.05 6.11
C GLU A 53 -0.26 -4.59 6.12
N LEU A 54 -0.11 -3.87 5.00
CA LEU A 54 -0.55 -2.49 4.80
C LEU A 54 -1.88 -2.40 4.04
N THR A 55 -2.37 -3.52 3.50
CA THR A 55 -3.63 -3.56 2.75
C THR A 55 -4.82 -3.41 3.70
N LYS A 56 -5.73 -2.52 3.34
CA LYS A 56 -7.00 -2.31 4.03
C LYS A 56 -8.13 -2.24 3.02
N GLU A 57 -9.31 -2.60 3.47
CA GLU A 57 -10.55 -2.43 2.72
C GLU A 57 -11.27 -1.16 3.19
N TYR A 58 -11.82 -0.42 2.27
CA TYR A 58 -12.68 0.72 2.52
C TYR A 58 -13.99 0.57 1.77
N SER A 59 -15.08 0.72 2.49
CA SER A 59 -16.43 0.67 1.93
C SER A 59 -17.19 1.95 2.27
N PHE A 60 -18.01 2.41 1.35
CA PHE A 60 -18.91 3.54 1.54
C PHE A 60 -20.19 3.36 0.70
N ASN A 61 -21.22 4.08 1.08
CA ASN A 61 -22.47 4.12 0.32
C ASN A 61 -22.55 5.44 -0.45
N ALA A 62 -22.98 5.35 -1.70
CA ALA A 62 -23.25 6.53 -2.51
C ALA A 62 -24.45 7.31 -1.96
N VAL A 63 -24.44 8.58 -2.26
CA VAL A 63 -25.57 9.48 -2.04
C VAL A 63 -26.07 9.96 -3.41
N ALA A 64 -27.37 9.88 -3.65
CA ALA A 64 -27.96 10.32 -4.91
C ALA A 64 -27.55 11.76 -5.26
N SER A 65 -27.16 11.98 -6.48
CA SER A 65 -26.69 13.28 -7.01
C SER A 65 -25.34 13.77 -6.45
N GLN A 66 -24.60 12.93 -5.73
CA GLN A 66 -23.24 13.22 -5.27
C GLN A 66 -22.24 12.37 -6.05
N ASN A 67 -21.22 13.00 -6.61
CA ASN A 67 -20.18 12.32 -7.40
C ASN A 67 -18.79 12.31 -6.77
N ASN A 68 -18.60 12.96 -5.61
CA ASN A 68 -17.33 13.04 -4.90
C ASN A 68 -17.45 12.49 -3.48
N TYR A 69 -16.49 11.68 -3.07
CA TYR A 69 -16.44 11.01 -1.76
C TYR A 69 -15.04 11.15 -1.17
N SER A 70 -14.96 11.35 0.14
CA SER A 70 -13.67 11.47 0.83
C SER A 70 -12.97 10.12 0.93
N LEU A 71 -11.65 10.13 0.74
CA LEU A 71 -10.81 8.97 0.98
C LEU A 71 -10.52 8.78 2.48
N PRO A 72 -10.16 7.56 2.91
CA PRO A 72 -9.65 7.33 4.26
C PRO A 72 -8.45 8.21 4.57
N THR A 73 -8.34 8.70 5.80
CA THR A 73 -7.24 9.60 6.22
C THR A 73 -5.85 8.97 6.09
N ASP A 74 -5.80 7.65 6.13
CA ASP A 74 -4.58 6.86 5.97
C ASP A 74 -4.38 6.27 4.56
N PHE A 75 -5.16 6.71 3.57
CA PHE A 75 -5.03 6.29 2.18
C PHE A 75 -3.69 6.72 1.58
N ASP A 76 -2.94 5.78 1.00
CA ASP A 76 -1.73 6.04 0.19
C ASP A 76 -2.02 5.84 -1.30
N ARG A 77 -2.41 4.63 -1.69
CA ARG A 77 -2.72 4.25 -3.07
C ARG A 77 -3.73 3.11 -3.11
N ILE A 78 -4.52 3.06 -4.17
CA ILE A 78 -5.45 1.95 -4.42
C ILE A 78 -4.70 0.72 -4.95
N ILE A 79 -5.23 -0.45 -4.63
CA ILE A 79 -4.83 -1.70 -5.28
C ILE A 79 -5.62 -1.82 -6.59
N ASN A 80 -4.91 -2.02 -7.69
CA ASN A 80 -5.50 -2.08 -9.02
C ASN A 80 -6.57 -3.19 -9.12
N ASN A 81 -7.68 -2.88 -9.80
CA ASN A 81 -8.81 -3.80 -10.03
C ASN A 81 -9.51 -4.26 -8.74
N SER A 82 -9.37 -3.52 -7.65
CA SER A 82 -10.05 -3.82 -6.37
C SER A 82 -11.33 -3.03 -6.15
N PHE A 83 -11.64 -2.06 -7.01
CA PHE A 83 -12.80 -1.19 -6.82
C PHE A 83 -14.05 -1.78 -7.46
N TRP A 84 -15.08 -2.00 -6.64
CA TRP A 84 -16.32 -2.65 -7.03
C TRP A 84 -17.55 -1.86 -6.55
N ASN A 85 -18.57 -1.81 -7.41
CA ASN A 85 -19.94 -1.54 -7.00
C ASN A 85 -20.52 -2.86 -6.47
N THR A 86 -20.80 -2.90 -5.17
CA THR A 86 -21.32 -4.12 -4.51
C THR A 86 -22.80 -4.34 -4.75
N THR A 87 -23.55 -3.29 -5.12
CA THR A 87 -24.98 -3.35 -5.45
C THR A 87 -25.17 -4.01 -6.80
N ASP A 88 -24.49 -3.53 -7.83
CA ASP A 88 -24.59 -4.04 -9.20
C ASP A 88 -23.65 -5.21 -9.46
N LYS A 89 -22.69 -5.46 -8.54
CA LYS A 89 -21.66 -6.51 -8.66
C LYS A 89 -20.76 -6.32 -9.89
N GLU A 90 -20.44 -5.09 -10.19
CA GLU A 90 -19.61 -4.70 -11.32
C GLU A 90 -18.29 -4.05 -10.86
N GLU A 91 -17.20 -4.32 -11.60
CA GLU A 91 -15.90 -3.70 -11.38
C GLU A 91 -15.93 -2.28 -11.95
N MET A 92 -15.48 -1.32 -11.17
CA MET A 92 -15.34 0.06 -11.63
C MET A 92 -14.09 0.23 -12.49
N ILE A 93 -14.20 1.04 -13.53
CA ILE A 93 -13.10 1.30 -14.47
C ILE A 93 -12.34 2.57 -14.06
N GLY A 94 -11.05 2.43 -13.82
CA GLY A 94 -10.17 3.58 -13.50
C GLY A 94 -8.82 3.14 -12.92
N SER A 95 -8.02 4.02 -12.39
CA SER A 95 -8.23 5.50 -12.32
C SER A 95 -8.02 6.14 -13.69
N ILE A 96 -9.01 6.84 -14.22
CA ILE A 96 -8.91 7.45 -15.56
C ILE A 96 -8.16 8.78 -15.54
N SER A 97 -7.61 9.15 -16.72
CA SER A 97 -6.83 10.39 -16.89
C SER A 97 -7.69 11.65 -16.73
N PRO A 98 -7.09 12.81 -16.45
CA PRO A 98 -7.82 14.09 -16.45
C PRO A 98 -8.50 14.42 -17.76
N GLU A 99 -7.91 14.02 -18.88
CA GLU A 99 -8.41 14.25 -20.25
C GLU A 99 -9.64 13.39 -20.51
N ASP A 100 -9.53 12.07 -20.32
CA ASP A 100 -10.64 11.13 -20.48
C ASP A 100 -11.82 11.46 -19.56
N TRP A 101 -11.53 11.91 -18.34
CA TRP A 101 -12.56 12.40 -17.42
C TRP A 101 -13.35 13.58 -17.98
N ARG A 102 -12.64 14.55 -18.60
CA ARG A 102 -13.29 15.70 -19.21
C ARG A 102 -14.13 15.32 -20.42
N GLU A 103 -13.65 14.40 -21.23
CA GLU A 103 -14.38 13.85 -22.35
C GLU A 103 -15.67 13.16 -21.90
N LEU A 104 -15.59 12.28 -20.88
CA LEU A 104 -16.74 11.59 -20.32
C LEU A 104 -17.80 12.57 -19.77
N VAL A 105 -17.39 13.54 -18.96
CA VAL A 105 -18.31 14.50 -18.33
C VAL A 105 -18.97 15.42 -19.36
N ASN A 106 -18.27 15.78 -20.44
CA ASN A 106 -18.78 16.67 -21.48
C ASN A 106 -19.52 15.91 -22.59
N SER A 107 -19.42 14.59 -22.66
CA SER A 107 -20.12 13.80 -23.67
C SER A 107 -21.63 13.75 -23.36
N THR A 108 -22.44 13.89 -24.39
CA THR A 108 -23.91 13.78 -24.30
C THR A 108 -24.39 12.34 -23.95
N VAL A 109 -23.49 11.37 -23.99
CA VAL A 109 -23.73 9.95 -23.72
C VAL A 109 -23.73 9.62 -22.22
N GLY A 110 -23.35 10.60 -21.38
CA GLY A 110 -23.01 10.37 -19.98
C GLY A 110 -24.10 9.84 -19.05
N SER A 111 -25.39 9.99 -19.39
CA SER A 111 -26.47 9.46 -18.54
C SER A 111 -26.89 8.03 -18.88
N GLY A 112 -26.31 7.43 -19.93
CA GLY A 112 -26.58 6.06 -20.37
C GLY A 112 -25.33 5.18 -20.41
N ALA A 113 -24.25 5.59 -19.72
CA ALA A 113 -23.04 4.79 -19.64
C ALA A 113 -23.32 3.45 -18.93
N VAL A 114 -23.00 2.36 -19.60
CA VAL A 114 -23.18 1.00 -19.09
C VAL A 114 -22.10 0.68 -18.03
N ASN A 115 -21.01 1.44 -18.00
CA ASN A 115 -19.89 1.23 -17.11
C ASN A 115 -19.73 2.42 -16.16
N GLU A 116 -19.31 2.13 -14.94
CA GLU A 116 -18.94 3.13 -13.95
C GLU A 116 -17.45 3.38 -13.96
N TYR A 117 -17.10 4.65 -13.86
CA TYR A 117 -15.71 5.13 -13.91
C TYR A 117 -15.36 5.86 -12.63
N TYR A 118 -14.07 5.76 -12.22
CA TYR A 118 -13.59 6.54 -11.09
C TYR A 118 -12.27 7.26 -11.40
N ARG A 119 -12.03 8.31 -10.63
CA ARG A 119 -10.80 9.08 -10.67
C ARG A 119 -10.48 9.66 -9.31
N PHE A 120 -9.20 9.68 -8.94
CA PHE A 120 -8.73 10.39 -7.76
C PHE A 120 -8.41 11.85 -8.07
N ARG A 121 -8.78 12.75 -7.14
CA ARG A 121 -8.45 14.17 -7.17
C ARG A 121 -8.20 14.68 -5.77
N GLY A 122 -6.92 14.85 -5.38
CA GLY A 122 -6.56 15.19 -4.00
C GLY A 122 -6.97 14.08 -3.04
N ASP A 123 -7.71 14.44 -2.01
CA ASP A 123 -8.20 13.51 -0.99
C ASP A 123 -9.62 12.99 -1.29
N GLU A 124 -10.06 13.12 -2.54
CA GLU A 124 -11.39 12.70 -2.99
C GLU A 124 -11.31 11.66 -4.10
N ILE A 125 -12.31 10.79 -4.13
CA ILE A 125 -12.63 9.92 -5.27
C ILE A 125 -13.86 10.47 -5.98
N LEU A 126 -13.75 10.59 -7.30
CA LEU A 126 -14.85 11.01 -8.18
C LEU A 126 -15.41 9.79 -8.88
N ILE A 127 -16.74 9.69 -8.95
CA ILE A 127 -17.48 8.61 -9.62
C ILE A 127 -18.28 9.18 -10.78
N PHE A 128 -18.26 8.47 -11.90
CA PHE A 128 -19.06 8.79 -13.10
C PHE A 128 -19.65 7.51 -13.71
N PRO A 129 -20.94 7.50 -14.09
CA PRO A 129 -21.91 8.58 -13.95
C PRO A 129 -22.22 8.90 -12.49
N THR A 130 -22.77 10.10 -12.22
CA THR A 130 -23.18 10.47 -10.87
C THR A 130 -24.23 9.48 -10.36
N PRO A 131 -24.04 8.85 -9.19
CA PRO A 131 -25.00 7.91 -8.64
C PRO A 131 -26.40 8.51 -8.50
N THR A 132 -27.40 7.73 -8.86
CA THR A 132 -28.83 8.11 -8.74
C THR A 132 -29.51 7.45 -7.55
N SER A 133 -28.88 6.45 -6.96
CA SER A 133 -29.35 5.64 -5.83
C SER A 133 -28.27 5.50 -4.75
N THR A 134 -28.60 4.83 -3.67
CA THR A 134 -27.65 4.49 -2.60
C THR A 134 -27.00 3.15 -2.93
N ASP A 135 -25.93 3.20 -3.73
CA ASP A 135 -25.15 2.02 -4.10
C ASP A 135 -23.98 1.85 -3.15
N GLY A 136 -23.64 0.60 -2.87
CA GLY A 136 -22.49 0.27 -2.04
C GLY A 136 -21.21 0.16 -2.89
N TYR A 137 -20.15 0.80 -2.43
CA TYR A 137 -18.84 0.74 -3.06
C TYR A 137 -17.79 0.20 -2.11
N VAL A 138 -16.85 -0.60 -2.62
CA VAL A 138 -15.75 -1.16 -1.85
C VAL A 138 -14.47 -1.18 -2.68
N PHE A 139 -13.34 -0.86 -2.07
CA PHE A 139 -12.03 -1.03 -2.67
C PHE A 139 -10.96 -1.36 -1.63
N GLU A 140 -9.89 -2.00 -2.07
CA GLU A 140 -8.70 -2.21 -1.26
C GLU A 140 -7.65 -1.14 -1.54
N TYR A 141 -6.94 -0.74 -0.51
CA TYR A 141 -5.90 0.29 -0.60
C TYR A 141 -4.72 -0.03 0.32
N ILE A 142 -3.57 0.57 0.00
CA ILE A 142 -2.40 0.56 0.86
C ILE A 142 -2.46 1.74 1.82
N SER A 143 -2.29 1.46 3.10
CA SER A 143 -2.33 2.46 4.17
C SER A 143 -0.98 3.18 4.32
N LYS A 144 -1.02 4.50 4.59
CA LYS A 144 0.15 5.29 5.01
C LYS A 144 0.68 4.92 6.39
N ASN A 145 -0.10 4.17 7.16
CA ASN A 145 0.25 3.80 8.54
C ASN A 145 1.23 2.63 8.55
N ILE A 146 2.52 2.94 8.38
CA ILE A 146 3.63 1.98 8.29
C ILE A 146 4.18 1.54 9.65
N VAL A 147 3.76 2.22 10.72
CA VAL A 147 4.15 1.96 12.12
C VAL A 147 2.89 1.83 12.97
N LYS A 148 2.95 1.10 14.07
CA LYS A 148 1.90 1.02 15.10
C LYS A 148 2.47 1.46 16.43
N SER A 149 1.71 2.25 17.19
CA SER A 149 2.02 2.46 18.61
C SER A 149 1.84 1.14 19.37
N SER A 150 2.53 0.97 20.47
CA SER A 150 2.44 -0.24 21.30
C SER A 150 1.00 -0.46 21.79
N GLY A 151 0.28 -1.39 21.13
CA GLY A 151 -1.13 -1.69 21.43
C GLY A 151 -2.15 -0.64 20.97
N GLY A 152 -1.74 0.32 20.11
CA GLY A 152 -2.57 1.44 19.66
C GLY A 152 -2.75 1.54 18.14
N PRO A 153 -3.26 2.70 17.67
CA PRO A 153 -3.56 2.93 16.27
C PRO A 153 -2.28 2.97 15.40
N GLY A 154 -2.50 2.80 14.10
CA GLY A 154 -1.45 2.98 13.10
C GLY A 154 -1.00 4.43 12.99
N GLN A 155 0.27 4.62 12.63
CA GLN A 155 0.95 5.91 12.52
C GLN A 155 1.78 5.95 11.23
N THR A 156 1.98 7.15 10.70
CA THR A 156 2.78 7.35 9.47
C THR A 156 4.29 7.30 9.71
N GLY A 157 4.73 7.27 10.95
CA GLY A 157 6.15 7.23 11.33
C GLY A 157 6.35 6.98 12.82
N TRP A 158 7.61 6.89 13.21
CA TRP A 158 8.04 6.63 14.58
C TRP A 158 7.81 7.85 15.49
N LEU A 159 7.05 7.70 16.57
CA LEU A 159 6.76 8.73 17.58
C LEU A 159 7.32 8.36 18.95
N ALA A 160 7.49 7.07 19.23
CA ALA A 160 8.00 6.56 20.51
C ALA A 160 8.95 5.37 20.31
N ASP A 161 9.83 5.14 21.25
CA ASP A 161 10.77 4.01 21.28
C ASP A 161 10.09 2.64 21.34
N THR A 162 8.83 2.62 21.81
CA THR A 162 7.99 1.43 21.93
C THR A 162 7.20 1.11 20.66
N ASP A 163 7.23 1.97 19.65
CA ASP A 163 6.52 1.76 18.40
C ASP A 163 7.05 0.55 17.63
N VAL A 164 6.18 -0.11 16.88
CA VAL A 164 6.46 -1.36 16.17
C VAL A 164 6.22 -1.16 14.67
N PRO A 165 7.11 -1.62 13.78
CA PRO A 165 6.86 -1.57 12.34
C PRO A 165 5.69 -2.49 11.97
N VAL A 166 4.92 -2.11 10.95
CA VAL A 166 3.86 -2.96 10.38
C VAL A 166 4.48 -3.99 9.43
N ILE A 167 5.49 -3.57 8.67
CA ILE A 167 6.24 -4.43 7.74
C ILE A 167 7.18 -5.34 8.55
N ASP A 168 7.52 -6.48 7.95
CA ASP A 168 8.44 -7.46 8.52
C ASP A 168 9.72 -6.82 9.06
N GLU A 169 9.95 -6.98 10.36
CA GLU A 169 11.08 -6.38 11.07
C GLU A 169 12.44 -6.90 10.61
N PHE A 170 12.51 -8.16 10.12
CA PHE A 170 13.75 -8.75 9.65
C PHE A 170 14.24 -8.03 8.37
N ILE A 171 13.33 -7.78 7.43
CA ILE A 171 13.66 -7.06 6.20
C ILE A 171 14.03 -5.61 6.50
N LEU A 172 13.31 -4.98 7.43
CA LEU A 172 13.64 -3.62 7.86
C LEU A 172 15.04 -3.55 8.49
N LYS A 173 15.42 -4.52 9.31
CA LYS A 173 16.76 -4.59 9.90
C LYS A 173 17.86 -4.74 8.84
N LEU A 174 17.67 -5.63 7.88
CA LEU A 174 18.63 -5.81 6.80
C LEU A 174 18.78 -4.55 5.95
N ASP A 175 17.66 -3.92 5.56
CA ASP A 175 17.70 -2.69 4.78
C ASP A 175 18.34 -1.53 5.54
N ALA A 176 18.01 -1.36 6.81
CA ALA A 176 18.60 -0.31 7.64
C ALA A 176 20.10 -0.57 7.93
N THR A 177 20.53 -1.82 8.07
CA THR A 177 21.95 -2.17 8.33
C THR A 177 22.83 -1.73 7.18
N TRP A 178 22.54 -2.12 5.93
CA TRP A 178 23.37 -1.71 4.82
C TRP A 178 23.31 -0.20 4.57
N ASN A 179 22.17 0.44 4.77
CA ASN A 179 22.03 1.89 4.69
C ASN A 179 22.88 2.61 5.73
N LEU A 180 22.94 2.10 6.97
CA LEU A 180 23.79 2.66 8.03
C LEU A 180 25.26 2.53 7.68
N LEU A 181 25.70 1.34 7.23
CA LEU A 181 27.09 1.11 6.79
C LEU A 181 27.49 2.05 5.65
N LYS A 182 26.58 2.24 4.67
CA LYS A 182 26.79 3.18 3.55
C LYS A 182 26.99 4.61 4.04
N VAL A 183 26.15 5.09 4.97
CA VAL A 183 26.24 6.45 5.53
C VAL A 183 27.54 6.62 6.33
N GLN A 184 28.01 5.56 6.98
CA GLN A 184 29.29 5.56 7.71
C GLN A 184 30.53 5.40 6.81
N GLY A 185 30.36 5.27 5.49
CA GLY A 185 31.47 5.04 4.55
C GLY A 185 32.15 3.67 4.70
N ARG A 186 31.47 2.70 5.29
CA ARG A 186 31.95 1.33 5.50
C ARG A 186 31.54 0.40 4.34
N PRO A 187 32.22 -0.73 4.14
CA PRO A 187 31.78 -1.74 3.17
C PRO A 187 30.36 -2.20 3.46
N TYR A 188 29.47 -2.15 2.46
CA TYR A 188 28.04 -2.46 2.60
C TYR A 188 27.48 -3.34 1.47
N ALA A 189 28.27 -3.62 0.43
CA ALA A 189 27.79 -4.28 -0.78
C ALA A 189 27.19 -5.68 -0.53
N GLU A 190 27.79 -6.45 0.38
CA GLU A 190 27.28 -7.79 0.72
C GLU A 190 25.99 -7.71 1.54
N ASP A 191 25.93 -6.80 2.51
CA ASP A 191 24.71 -6.57 3.30
C ASP A 191 23.54 -6.09 2.41
N GLN A 192 23.83 -5.22 1.43
CA GLN A 192 22.86 -4.78 0.43
C GLN A 192 22.38 -5.95 -0.44
N ARG A 193 23.29 -6.81 -0.89
CA ARG A 193 22.94 -8.01 -1.68
C ARG A 193 22.01 -8.93 -0.88
N GLN A 194 22.34 -9.18 0.38
CA GLN A 194 21.54 -10.00 1.28
C GLN A 194 20.17 -9.39 1.53
N ALA A 195 20.08 -8.07 1.79
CA ALA A 195 18.82 -7.36 1.95
C ALA A 195 17.93 -7.48 0.71
N ASN A 196 18.51 -7.30 -0.50
CA ASN A 196 17.76 -7.43 -1.75
C ASN A 196 17.27 -8.86 -2.00
N LEU A 197 18.05 -9.89 -1.68
CA LEU A 197 17.64 -11.28 -1.81
C LEU A 197 16.50 -11.61 -0.84
N SER A 198 16.59 -11.22 0.42
CA SER A 198 15.56 -11.43 1.43
C SER A 198 14.28 -10.67 1.09
N LEU A 199 14.40 -9.46 0.55
CA LEU A 199 13.24 -8.70 0.05
C LEU A 199 12.57 -9.41 -1.12
N ALA A 200 13.33 -9.87 -2.11
CA ALA A 200 12.80 -10.61 -3.26
C ALA A 200 12.10 -11.91 -2.84
N GLU A 201 12.66 -12.65 -1.88
CA GLU A 201 12.06 -13.84 -1.31
C GLU A 201 10.73 -13.52 -0.61
N ARG A 202 10.68 -12.49 0.23
CA ARG A 202 9.46 -12.07 0.93
C ARG A 202 8.37 -11.59 -0.03
N VAL A 203 8.74 -10.80 -1.02
CA VAL A 203 7.83 -10.36 -2.09
C VAL A 203 7.32 -11.57 -2.87
N GLY A 204 8.18 -12.55 -3.19
CA GLY A 204 7.78 -13.81 -3.82
C GLY A 204 6.76 -14.59 -2.99
N ILE A 205 6.92 -14.67 -1.69
CA ILE A 205 5.97 -15.31 -0.76
C ILE A 205 4.63 -14.55 -0.76
N ASN A 206 4.65 -13.23 -0.68
CA ASN A 206 3.44 -12.40 -0.72
C ASN A 206 2.73 -12.44 -2.07
N ALA A 207 3.49 -12.44 -3.19
CA ALA A 207 2.96 -12.56 -4.56
C ALA A 207 2.57 -14.00 -4.92
N GLY A 208 3.17 -14.99 -4.28
CA GLY A 208 3.13 -16.41 -4.64
C GLY A 208 1.82 -17.14 -4.32
N ARG A 209 0.80 -16.45 -3.87
CA ARG A 209 -0.56 -16.97 -3.96
C ARG A 209 -1.01 -16.84 -5.41
N HIS A 210 -0.60 -17.82 -6.22
CA HIS A 210 -1.14 -17.97 -7.56
C HIS A 210 -2.65 -17.86 -7.48
N THR A 211 -3.20 -16.78 -8.00
CA THR A 211 -4.61 -16.75 -8.36
C THR A 211 -4.79 -17.91 -9.31
N ILE A 212 -5.50 -18.96 -8.89
CA ILE A 212 -5.93 -20.02 -9.79
C ILE A 212 -6.87 -19.30 -10.76
N ARG A 213 -6.31 -18.84 -11.86
CA ARG A 213 -7.10 -18.39 -12.98
C ARG A 213 -7.63 -19.69 -13.63
N HIS A 214 -8.74 -20.20 -13.13
CA HIS A 214 -9.63 -20.89 -14.02
C HIS A 214 -9.78 -19.95 -15.21
N SER A 215 -9.57 -20.45 -16.42
CA SER A 215 -9.59 -19.69 -17.65
C SER A 215 -10.93 -18.95 -17.83
N VAL A 216 -11.09 -17.90 -17.10
CA VAL A 216 -12.19 -16.96 -17.24
C VAL A 216 -11.71 -15.99 -18.29
N THR A 217 -12.15 -16.19 -19.51
CA THR A 217 -11.93 -15.25 -20.60
C THR A 217 -12.66 -13.96 -20.20
N ARG A 218 -11.92 -12.95 -19.78
CA ARG A 218 -12.50 -11.61 -19.62
C ARG A 218 -12.97 -11.18 -21.01
N LEU A 219 -14.26 -11.18 -21.20
CA LEU A 219 -14.87 -10.60 -22.39
C LEU A 219 -14.53 -9.11 -22.40
N ARG A 220 -14.37 -8.54 -23.59
CA ARG A 220 -13.96 -7.16 -23.87
C ARG A 220 -14.81 -6.07 -23.17
N ASN A 221 -15.91 -6.45 -22.53
CA ASN A 221 -16.86 -5.62 -21.79
C ASN A 221 -16.83 -5.84 -20.26
N GLY A 222 -15.73 -6.36 -19.70
CA GLY A 222 -15.60 -6.52 -18.24
C GLY A 222 -16.47 -7.63 -17.61
N LYS A 223 -17.32 -8.29 -18.35
CA LYS A 223 -18.13 -9.40 -17.83
C LYS A 223 -17.34 -10.70 -17.77
N ILE A 224 -17.46 -11.40 -16.65
CA ILE A 224 -16.88 -12.72 -16.45
C ILE A 224 -17.72 -13.73 -17.21
N GLY A 225 -17.19 -14.29 -18.33
CA GLY A 225 -17.82 -15.39 -19.03
C GLY A 225 -17.36 -16.73 -18.45
N TYR A 226 -18.27 -17.61 -18.09
CA TYR A 226 -17.98 -19.00 -17.75
C TYR A 226 -17.82 -19.80 -19.04
N PRO A 227 -16.88 -20.76 -19.11
CA PRO A 227 -16.77 -21.63 -20.29
C PRO A 227 -18.05 -22.43 -20.44
N GLU A 228 -18.68 -22.38 -21.61
CA GLU A 228 -19.76 -23.30 -21.96
C GLU A 228 -19.22 -24.74 -21.99
N ILE A 229 -19.89 -25.63 -21.27
CA ILE A 229 -19.60 -27.06 -21.34
C ILE A 229 -20.14 -27.54 -22.70
N ILE A 230 -19.25 -27.68 -23.66
CA ILE A 230 -19.59 -28.32 -24.95
C ILE A 230 -19.79 -29.80 -24.66
N ASN A 231 -21.05 -30.21 -24.48
CA ASN A 231 -21.40 -31.62 -24.55
C ASN A 231 -21.27 -32.08 -26.00
N GLN A 232 -20.17 -32.79 -26.28
CA GLN A 232 -20.08 -33.57 -27.52
C GLN A 232 -20.93 -34.82 -27.34
N SER A 233 -22.04 -34.87 -28.04
CA SER A 233 -22.84 -36.07 -28.30
C SER A 233 -22.16 -36.89 -29.41
#